data_a386bb0af0375370e0036dd3301d1cb2
#
_entry.id   a386bb0af0375370e0036dd3301d1cb2
#
_cell.length_a   1.000
_cell.length_b   1.000
_cell.length_c   1.000
_cell.angle_alpha   90.00
_cell.angle_beta   90.00
_cell.angle_gamma   90.00
#
_symmetry.space_group_name_H-M   'P 1'
#
loop_
_entity.id
_entity.type
_entity.pdbx_description
1 polymer ?
#
loop_
_entity_poly.entity_id
_entity_poly.type
_entity_poly.pdbx_seq_one_letter_code
_entity_poly.pdbx_strand_id
1 'polypeptide(L)'
;MEIKINEKTYKLNFGIMFLRKLDAVHYIEEKGIKIGFGLNSVVPGLISRNAATLSEVLYYALWVNNERPTQAQVDEFLEKDTNIEQLFHDVLIELQKSNVTRTSMKNLKASLPETDRISE
;
A
#
# COMPACT_ATOMS: atom_id res chain seq x y z
N MET A 1 3.11 -4.84 10.52
CA MET A 1 2.20 -5.69 9.74
C MET A 1 2.98 -6.73 8.97
N GLU A 2 2.49 -7.95 8.91
CA GLU A 2 3.15 -9.06 8.24
C GLU A 2 2.15 -9.82 7.38
N ILE A 3 2.65 -10.48 6.32
CA ILE A 3 1.86 -11.42 5.53
C ILE A 3 2.65 -12.69 5.34
N LYS A 4 1.95 -13.80 5.09
CA LYS A 4 2.56 -15.10 4.88
C LYS A 4 2.30 -15.56 3.44
N ILE A 5 3.36 -15.74 2.69
CA ILE A 5 3.30 -16.20 1.29
C ILE A 5 4.17 -17.46 1.19
N ASN A 6 3.58 -18.56 0.72
CA ASN A 6 4.29 -19.84 0.55
C ASN A 6 5.02 -20.28 1.82
N GLU A 7 4.31 -20.20 2.97
CA GLU A 7 4.78 -20.61 4.29
C GLU A 7 5.91 -19.73 4.86
N LYS A 8 6.28 -18.66 4.17
CA LYS A 8 7.27 -17.71 4.65
C LYS A 8 6.60 -16.39 5.06
N THR A 9 6.96 -15.89 6.23
CA THR A 9 6.43 -14.62 6.76
C THR A 9 7.29 -13.46 6.31
N TYR A 10 6.65 -12.42 5.78
CA TYR A 10 7.30 -11.21 5.30
C TYR A 10 6.77 -9.99 6.05
N LYS A 11 7.66 -9.06 6.34
CA LYS A 11 7.28 -7.76 6.90
C LYS A 11 6.78 -6.84 5.80
N LEU A 12 5.76 -6.06 6.12
CA LEU A 12 5.29 -4.95 5.30
C LEU A 12 5.71 -3.65 5.99
N ASN A 13 6.39 -2.79 5.26
CA ASN A 13 6.86 -1.51 5.79
C ASN A 13 6.36 -0.38 4.90
N PHE A 14 5.52 0.49 5.48
CA PHE A 14 4.95 1.64 4.78
C PHE A 14 5.73 2.92 5.11
N GLY A 15 7.05 2.83 5.04
CA GLY A 15 7.97 3.92 5.32
C GLY A 15 8.46 4.64 4.06
N ILE A 16 9.62 5.28 4.18
CA ILE A 16 10.18 6.11 3.10
C ILE A 16 10.47 5.31 1.83
N MET A 17 11.02 4.09 1.97
CA MET A 17 11.32 3.26 0.79
C MET A 17 10.05 2.92 0.02
N PHE A 18 8.98 2.57 0.73
CA PHE A 18 7.67 2.34 0.15
C PHE A 18 7.21 3.57 -0.65
N LEU A 19 7.27 4.77 -0.05
CA LEU A 19 6.87 6.01 -0.72
C LEU A 19 7.72 6.29 -1.96
N ARG A 20 9.04 6.09 -1.88
CA ARG A 20 9.91 6.27 -3.04
C ARG A 20 9.55 5.34 -4.19
N LYS A 21 9.20 4.09 -3.88
CA LYS A 21 8.79 3.12 -4.91
C LYS A 21 7.48 3.54 -5.58
N LEU A 22 6.51 3.99 -4.79
CA LEU A 22 5.25 4.50 -5.34
C LEU A 22 5.46 5.74 -6.20
N ASP A 23 6.23 6.70 -5.71
CA ASP A 23 6.45 7.98 -6.40
C ASP A 23 7.26 7.79 -7.68
N ALA A 24 8.10 6.77 -7.76
CA ALA A 24 8.85 6.47 -8.97
C ALA A 24 7.95 6.00 -10.12
N VAL A 25 6.78 5.47 -9.81
CA VAL A 25 5.80 4.97 -10.79
C VAL A 25 4.67 5.97 -10.98
N HIS A 26 4.21 6.60 -9.89
CA HIS A 26 3.08 7.51 -9.88
C HIS A 26 3.56 8.94 -9.69
N TYR A 27 3.77 9.64 -10.78
CA TYR A 27 4.25 11.03 -10.76
C TYR A 27 3.67 11.81 -11.94
N ILE A 28 3.68 13.13 -11.80
CA ILE A 28 3.47 14.03 -12.92
C ILE A 28 4.79 14.74 -13.22
N GLU A 29 4.99 15.05 -14.48
CA GLU A 29 6.18 15.79 -14.91
C GLU A 29 5.72 17.12 -15.50
N GLU A 30 6.24 18.21 -14.94
CA GLU A 30 5.91 19.55 -15.39
C GLU A 30 7.16 20.37 -15.43
N LYS A 31 7.46 20.95 -16.59
CA LYS A 31 8.65 21.79 -16.84
C LYS A 31 9.96 21.09 -16.40
N GLY A 32 10.06 19.80 -16.69
CA GLY A 32 11.24 19.00 -16.35
C GLY A 32 11.33 18.56 -14.89
N ILE A 33 10.34 18.90 -14.07
CA ILE A 33 10.30 18.51 -12.65
C ILE A 33 9.30 17.39 -12.46
N LYS A 34 9.75 16.31 -11.81
CA LYS A 34 8.89 15.18 -11.43
C LYS A 34 8.33 15.41 -10.04
N ILE A 35 7.01 15.34 -9.93
CA ILE A 35 6.30 15.46 -8.66
C ILE A 35 5.62 14.13 -8.37
N GLY A 36 6.10 13.42 -7.34
CA GLY A 36 5.50 12.17 -6.91
C GLY A 36 4.18 12.39 -6.19
N PHE A 37 3.20 11.54 -6.49
CA PHE A 37 1.93 11.52 -5.77
C PHE A 37 1.42 10.09 -5.61
N GLY A 38 2.36 9.17 -5.35
CA GLY A 38 2.07 7.74 -5.27
C GLY A 38 0.94 7.40 -4.31
N LEU A 39 0.96 7.97 -3.11
CA LEU A 39 -0.08 7.68 -2.12
C LEU A 39 -1.45 8.17 -2.58
N ASN A 40 -1.54 9.40 -3.10
CA ASN A 40 -2.79 9.96 -3.61
C ASN A 40 -3.31 9.15 -4.81
N SER A 41 -2.41 8.51 -5.55
CA SER A 41 -2.78 7.68 -6.69
C SER A 41 -3.37 6.33 -6.27
N VAL A 42 -2.78 5.68 -5.26
CA VAL A 42 -3.18 4.31 -4.89
C VAL A 42 -4.31 4.25 -3.86
N VAL A 43 -4.45 5.25 -2.98
CA VAL A 43 -5.47 5.22 -1.94
C VAL A 43 -6.89 5.10 -2.51
N PRO A 44 -7.29 5.84 -3.55
CA PRO A 44 -8.62 5.63 -4.15
C PRO A 44 -8.85 4.20 -4.63
N GLY A 45 -7.81 3.55 -5.18
CA GLY A 45 -7.89 2.15 -5.59
C GLY A 45 -8.08 1.20 -4.42
N LEU A 46 -7.42 1.48 -3.29
CA LEU A 46 -7.60 0.69 -2.06
C LEU A 46 -9.02 0.86 -1.50
N ILE A 47 -9.53 2.09 -1.52
CA ILE A 47 -10.90 2.40 -1.06
C ILE A 47 -11.92 1.66 -1.92
N SER A 48 -11.74 1.64 -3.23
CA SER A 48 -12.65 0.99 -4.17
C SER A 48 -12.46 -0.53 -4.26
N ARG A 49 -11.53 -1.08 -3.47
CA ARG A 49 -11.22 -2.52 -3.43
C ARG A 49 -10.69 -3.04 -4.78
N ASN A 50 -9.76 -2.29 -5.37
CA ASN A 50 -9.07 -2.71 -6.60
C ASN A 50 -7.91 -3.63 -6.24
N ALA A 51 -8.03 -4.92 -6.57
CA ALA A 51 -7.04 -5.93 -6.22
C ALA A 51 -5.67 -5.70 -6.88
N ALA A 52 -5.64 -5.16 -8.10
CA ALA A 52 -4.38 -4.86 -8.77
C ALA A 52 -3.62 -3.75 -8.04
N THR A 53 -4.34 -2.75 -7.55
CA THR A 53 -3.75 -1.68 -6.72
C THR A 53 -3.20 -2.25 -5.40
N LEU A 54 -3.96 -3.13 -4.76
CA LEU A 54 -3.51 -3.78 -3.53
C LEU A 54 -2.23 -4.57 -3.75
N SER A 55 -2.15 -5.32 -4.85
CA SER A 55 -0.95 -6.08 -5.21
C SER A 55 0.27 -5.16 -5.36
N GLU A 56 0.13 -4.05 -6.06
CA GLU A 56 1.20 -3.07 -6.22
C GLU A 56 1.64 -2.51 -4.88
N VAL A 57 0.72 -2.10 -4.05
CA VAL A 57 1.00 -1.52 -2.73
C VAL A 57 1.74 -2.52 -1.85
N LEU A 58 1.28 -3.75 -1.80
CA LEU A 58 1.95 -4.80 -1.02
C LEU A 58 3.35 -5.08 -1.54
N TYR A 59 3.52 -5.14 -2.85
CA TYR A 59 4.83 -5.41 -3.44
C TYR A 59 5.87 -4.36 -3.02
N TYR A 60 5.52 -3.08 -3.04
CA TYR A 60 6.44 -2.03 -2.60
C TYR A 60 6.65 -2.02 -1.08
N ALA A 61 5.64 -2.36 -0.31
CA ALA A 61 5.77 -2.48 1.14
C ALA A 61 6.66 -3.67 1.54
N LEU A 62 6.81 -4.65 0.67
CA LEU A 62 7.69 -5.80 0.89
C LEU A 62 9.17 -5.50 0.63
N TRP A 63 9.50 -4.32 0.11
CA TRP A 63 10.87 -3.97 -0.30
C TRP A 63 11.88 -3.98 0.83
N VAL A 64 11.42 -3.90 2.08
CA VAL A 64 12.27 -3.96 3.26
C VAL A 64 12.91 -5.35 3.46
N ASN A 65 12.33 -6.40 2.88
CA ASN A 65 12.85 -7.76 3.01
C ASN A 65 14.01 -8.00 2.03
N ASN A 66 15.06 -8.66 2.50
CA ASN A 66 16.21 -8.99 1.64
C ASN A 66 15.80 -9.99 0.55
N GLU A 67 15.10 -11.04 0.95
CA GLU A 67 14.50 -11.99 0.02
C GLU A 67 13.01 -11.72 -0.01
N ARG A 68 12.53 -11.18 -1.08
CA ARG A 68 11.11 -10.82 -1.20
C ARG A 68 10.46 -11.60 -2.34
N PRO A 69 9.14 -11.81 -2.24
CA PRO A 69 8.40 -12.48 -3.30
C PRO A 69 8.39 -11.60 -4.56
N THR A 70 8.20 -12.25 -5.70
CA THR A 70 8.00 -11.55 -6.97
C THR A 70 6.60 -10.93 -7.00
N GLN A 71 6.39 -9.99 -7.92
CA GLN A 71 5.05 -9.43 -8.14
C GLN A 71 4.05 -10.54 -8.46
N ALA A 72 4.45 -11.52 -9.29
CA ALA A 72 3.58 -12.65 -9.63
C ALA A 72 3.19 -13.48 -8.41
N GLN A 73 4.10 -13.67 -7.46
CA GLN A 73 3.81 -14.39 -6.22
C GLN A 73 2.86 -13.61 -5.32
N VAL A 74 2.98 -12.28 -5.28
CA VAL A 74 2.03 -11.43 -4.55
C VAL A 74 0.64 -11.54 -5.19
N ASP A 75 0.56 -11.50 -6.52
CA ASP A 75 -0.70 -11.65 -7.25
C ASP A 75 -1.37 -12.98 -6.91
N GLU A 76 -0.60 -14.07 -6.95
CA GLU A 76 -1.12 -15.39 -6.64
C GLU A 76 -1.63 -15.50 -5.19
N PHE A 77 -0.90 -14.90 -4.24
CA PHE A 77 -1.31 -14.83 -2.85
C PHE A 77 -2.69 -14.18 -2.72
N LEU A 78 -2.91 -13.06 -3.41
CA LEU A 78 -4.19 -12.35 -3.37
C LEU A 78 -5.32 -13.16 -4.03
N GLU A 79 -5.00 -13.92 -5.06
CA GLU A 79 -5.99 -14.72 -5.77
C GLU A 79 -6.44 -15.96 -4.99
N LYS A 80 -5.59 -16.51 -4.11
CA LYS A 80 -5.81 -17.84 -3.56
C LYS A 80 -5.81 -17.93 -2.04
N ASP A 81 -4.94 -17.20 -1.38
CA ASP A 81 -4.50 -17.57 -0.03
C ASP A 81 -4.86 -16.57 1.07
N THR A 82 -5.72 -15.60 0.81
CA THR A 82 -6.00 -14.58 1.82
C THR A 82 -7.44 -14.08 1.80
N ASN A 83 -7.87 -13.55 2.94
CA ASN A 83 -9.08 -12.74 3.03
C ASN A 83 -8.75 -11.35 2.50
N ILE A 84 -9.01 -11.11 1.24
CA ILE A 84 -8.63 -9.89 0.55
C ILE A 84 -9.33 -8.64 1.12
N GLU A 85 -10.59 -8.77 1.51
CA GLU A 85 -11.34 -7.64 2.10
C GLU A 85 -10.69 -7.17 3.40
N GLN A 86 -10.30 -8.11 4.26
CA GLN A 86 -9.61 -7.79 5.50
C GLN A 86 -8.26 -7.13 5.22
N LEU A 87 -7.57 -7.58 4.17
CA LEU A 87 -6.27 -7.05 3.82
C LEU A 87 -6.34 -5.60 3.31
N PHE A 88 -7.34 -5.26 2.52
CA PHE A 88 -7.60 -3.86 2.14
C PHE A 88 -7.76 -2.98 3.37
N HIS A 89 -8.59 -3.42 4.30
CA HIS A 89 -8.84 -2.70 5.55
C HIS A 89 -7.53 -2.52 6.33
N ASP A 90 -6.79 -3.60 6.54
CA ASP A 90 -5.55 -3.58 7.33
C ASP A 90 -4.51 -2.65 6.72
N VAL A 91 -4.36 -2.65 5.41
CA VAL A 91 -3.42 -1.75 4.71
C VAL A 91 -3.83 -0.29 4.93
N LEU A 92 -5.12 0.03 4.78
CA LEU A 92 -5.60 1.40 4.99
C LEU A 92 -5.36 1.85 6.44
N ILE A 93 -5.56 0.96 7.41
CA ILE A 93 -5.26 1.26 8.82
C ILE A 93 -3.76 1.51 9.01
N GLU A 94 -2.90 0.66 8.45
CA GLU A 94 -1.44 0.83 8.59
C GLU A 94 -0.95 2.14 7.96
N LEU A 95 -1.49 2.54 6.82
CA LEU A 95 -1.14 3.82 6.19
C LEU A 95 -1.51 5.01 7.08
N GLN A 96 -2.60 4.93 7.84
CA GLN A 96 -3.01 5.99 8.77
C GLN A 96 -2.13 6.03 10.03
N LYS A 97 -1.50 4.92 10.40
CA LYS A 97 -0.64 4.82 11.58
C LYS A 97 0.82 5.16 11.29
N SER A 98 1.31 4.87 10.09
CA SER A 98 2.71 5.05 9.73
C SER A 98 3.14 6.51 9.86
N ASN A 99 4.29 6.74 10.49
CA ASN A 99 4.78 8.08 10.75
C ASN A 99 4.92 8.96 9.50
N VAL A 100 5.30 8.34 8.38
CA VAL A 100 5.59 9.10 7.15
C VAL A 100 4.40 9.20 6.20
N THR A 101 3.33 8.45 6.41
CA THR A 101 2.14 8.48 5.57
C THR A 101 0.93 9.11 6.26
N ARG A 102 0.91 9.14 7.59
CA ARG A 102 -0.28 9.58 8.34
C ARG A 102 -0.72 11.00 8.05
N THR A 103 0.20 11.92 7.77
CA THR A 103 -0.14 13.31 7.46
C THR A 103 -0.93 13.39 6.16
N SER A 104 -0.45 12.69 5.10
CA SER A 104 -1.15 12.62 3.82
C SER A 104 -2.50 11.92 3.97
N MET A 105 -2.56 10.87 4.80
CA MET A 105 -3.81 10.14 5.03
C MET A 105 -4.85 10.99 5.75
N LYS A 106 -4.46 11.92 6.61
CA LYS A 106 -5.39 12.86 7.22
C LYS A 106 -6.12 13.71 6.19
N ASN A 107 -5.41 14.12 5.14
CA ASN A 107 -6.00 14.89 4.05
C ASN A 107 -6.99 14.07 3.22
N LEU A 108 -6.86 12.75 3.26
CA LEU A 108 -7.72 11.82 2.53
C LEU A 108 -8.81 11.20 3.42
N LYS A 109 -8.84 11.53 4.71
CA LYS A 109 -9.73 10.89 5.69
C LYS A 109 -11.20 10.99 5.30
N ALA A 110 -11.64 12.11 4.75
CA ALA A 110 -13.02 12.30 4.33
C ALA A 110 -13.43 11.34 3.20
N SER A 111 -12.47 10.85 2.42
CA SER A 111 -12.71 9.90 1.34
C SER A 111 -12.73 8.45 1.81
N LEU A 112 -12.25 8.18 3.03
CA LEU A 112 -12.22 6.81 3.57
C LEU A 112 -13.59 6.40 4.06
N PRO A 113 -14.03 5.16 3.79
CA PRO A 113 -15.19 4.59 4.47
C PRO A 113 -14.98 4.66 5.98
N GLU A 114 -16.06 4.91 6.71
CA GLU A 114 -15.99 5.05 8.17
C GLU A 114 -15.34 3.84 8.85
N THR A 115 -15.63 2.63 8.35
CA THR A 115 -15.07 1.38 8.87
C THR A 115 -13.56 1.25 8.63
N ASP A 116 -12.99 2.01 7.69
CA ASP A 116 -11.55 2.01 7.38
C ASP A 116 -10.80 3.14 8.09
N ARG A 117 -11.46 3.95 8.90
CA ARG A 117 -10.82 5.03 9.66
C ARG A 117 -10.30 4.52 10.99
N ILE A 118 -9.13 4.98 11.40
CA ILE A 118 -8.62 4.69 12.74
C ILE A 118 -9.40 5.48 13.78
N SER A 119 -9.51 4.91 14.96
CA SER A 119 -10.08 5.62 16.13
C SER A 119 -9.05 6.61 16.66
N GLU A 120 -9.50 7.81 17.00
CA GLU A 120 -8.68 8.82 17.64
C GLU A 120 -8.98 8.93 19.13
#